data_0791697069ad14fa6fd8c090ba0170f5
#
_entry.id   0791697069ad14fa6fd8c090ba0170f5
#
_cell.length_a   1.000
_cell.length_b   1.000
_cell.length_c   1.000
_cell.angle_alpha   90.00
_cell.angle_beta   90.00
_cell.angle_gamma   90.00
#
_symmetry.space_group_name_H-M   'P 1'
#
loop_
_entity.id
_entity.type
_entity.pdbx_description
1 polymer ?
#
loop_
_entity_poly.entity_id
_entity_poly.type
_entity_poly.pdbx_seq_one_letter_code
_entity_poly.pdbx_strand_id
1 'polypeptide(L)' 'MTENKAIGEMHGCIVCGKLYQLYVIYDPAGKYLGSKVMSAGGKEVKASNRPLVACEKHTDNEIERAIARVFGEQKPEDD' A
#
# COMPACT_ATOMS: atom_id res chain seq x y z
N MET A 1 7.83 18.00 -20.51
CA MET A 1 7.19 18.20 -19.44
C MET A 1 7.10 17.04 -18.61
N THR A 2 7.41 17.19 -17.45
CA THR A 2 7.45 16.08 -16.56
C THR A 2 6.16 16.04 -15.80
N GLU A 3 5.41 15.00 -16.00
CA GLU A 3 4.16 14.84 -15.31
C GLU A 3 4.12 13.52 -14.62
N ASN A 4 3.47 13.49 -13.47
CA ASN A 4 3.28 12.24 -12.76
C ASN A 4 2.28 11.38 -13.49
N LYS A 5 2.43 10.07 -13.34
CA LYS A 5 1.52 9.13 -13.95
C LYS A 5 0.67 8.47 -12.88
N ALA A 6 -0.61 8.30 -13.18
CA ALA A 6 -1.51 7.56 -12.31
C ALA A 6 -1.89 6.28 -13.03
N ILE A 7 -1.58 5.14 -12.43
CA ILE A 7 -1.80 3.84 -13.04
C ILE A 7 -2.72 3.02 -12.16
N GLY A 8 -3.74 2.41 -12.76
CA GLY A 8 -4.63 1.54 -12.01
C GLY A 8 -3.97 0.21 -11.71
N GLU A 9 -3.97 -0.19 -10.44
CA GLU A 9 -3.40 -1.45 -10.02
C GLU A 9 -4.32 -2.13 -9.02
N MET A 10 -4.21 -3.44 -8.94
CA MET A 10 -4.94 -4.20 -7.93
C MET A 10 -3.97 -4.65 -6.86
N HIS A 11 -4.34 -4.39 -5.61
CA HIS A 11 -3.51 -4.79 -4.49
C HIS A 11 -4.36 -5.45 -3.43
N GLY A 12 -3.80 -6.40 -2.73
CA GLY A 12 -4.52 -7.09 -1.68
C GLY A 12 -4.36 -6.40 -0.35
N CYS A 13 -5.43 -6.47 0.45
CA CYS A 13 -5.38 -5.96 1.80
C CYS A 13 -4.23 -6.63 2.55
N ILE A 14 -3.42 -5.85 3.24
CA ILE A 14 -2.25 -6.40 3.92
C ILE A 14 -2.62 -7.25 5.12
N VAL A 15 -3.88 -7.20 5.56
CA VAL A 15 -4.32 -7.99 6.69
C VAL A 15 -5.02 -9.26 6.24
N CYS A 16 -5.94 -9.16 5.28
CA CYS A 16 -6.75 -10.32 4.91
C CYS A 16 -6.66 -10.70 3.43
N GLY A 17 -6.01 -9.89 2.62
CA GLY A 17 -5.79 -10.26 1.22
C GLY A 17 -6.89 -9.88 0.26
N LYS A 18 -7.95 -9.23 0.72
CA LYS A 18 -9.02 -8.84 -0.17
C LYS A 18 -8.51 -7.83 -1.20
N LEU A 19 -8.88 -8.04 -2.45
CA LEU A 19 -8.36 -7.19 -3.52
C LEU A 19 -9.10 -5.87 -3.59
N TYR A 20 -8.34 -4.81 -3.82
CA TYR A 20 -8.87 -3.47 -4.00
C TYR A 20 -8.17 -2.84 -5.20
N GLN A 21 -8.85 -1.93 -5.85
CA GLN A 21 -8.27 -1.21 -6.97
C GLN A 21 -7.73 0.12 -6.46
N LEU A 22 -6.50 0.42 -6.85
CA LEU A 22 -5.84 1.64 -6.46
C LEU A 22 -5.35 2.37 -7.70
N TYR A 23 -5.29 3.70 -7.61
CA TYR A 23 -4.49 4.47 -8.54
C TYR A 23 -3.17 4.74 -7.85
N VAL A 24 -2.11 4.30 -8.47
CA VAL A 24 -0.78 4.47 -7.93
C VAL A 24 -0.08 5.55 -8.74
N ILE A 25 0.51 6.51 -8.05
CA ILE A 25 1.07 7.68 -8.71
C ILE A 25 2.58 7.58 -8.69
N TYR A 26 3.16 7.71 -9.87
CA TYR A 26 4.61 7.65 -10.06
C TYR A 26 5.08 8.95 -10.66
N ASP A 27 6.30 9.35 -10.33
CA ASP A 27 6.88 10.52 -10.99
C ASP A 27 7.43 10.11 -12.35
N PRO A 28 7.92 11.07 -13.15
CA PRO A 28 8.41 10.74 -14.48
C PRO A 28 9.58 9.78 -14.50
N ALA A 29 10.29 9.65 -13.39
CA ALA A 29 11.38 8.72 -13.30
C ALA A 29 10.94 7.33 -12.87
N GLY A 30 9.64 7.15 -12.58
CA GLY A 30 9.14 5.85 -12.16
C GLY A 30 9.14 5.64 -10.67
N LYS A 31 9.38 6.68 -9.90
CA LYS A 31 9.42 6.55 -8.46
C LYS A 31 8.03 6.65 -7.86
N TYR A 32 7.72 5.78 -6.91
CA TYR A 32 6.44 5.79 -6.26
C TYR A 32 6.25 7.04 -5.41
N LEU A 33 5.14 7.73 -5.63
CA LEU A 33 4.81 8.94 -4.89
C LEU A 33 3.66 8.74 -3.92
N GLY A 34 2.67 7.94 -4.28
CA GLY A 34 1.53 7.73 -3.43
C GLY A 34 0.47 6.92 -4.14
N SER A 35 -0.63 6.68 -3.45
CA SER A 35 -1.71 5.90 -4.04
C SER A 35 -3.04 6.37 -3.48
N LYS A 36 -4.11 6.00 -4.18
CA LYS A 36 -5.46 6.33 -3.78
C LYS A 36 -6.33 5.12 -4.02
N VAL A 37 -7.07 4.70 -3.00
CA VAL A 37 -7.95 3.54 -3.13
C VAL A 37 -9.21 3.97 -3.86
N MET A 38 -9.55 3.22 -4.89
CA MET A 38 -10.75 3.51 -5.68
C MET A 38 -11.92 2.63 -5.30
N SER A 39 -11.68 1.48 -4.73
CA SER A 39 -12.75 0.56 -4.35
C SER A 39 -13.30 0.93 -2.98
N ALA A 40 -14.61 0.74 -2.82
CA ALA A 40 -15.22 1.02 -1.55
C ALA A 40 -14.74 0.03 -0.49
N GLY A 41 -14.62 0.48 0.73
CA GLY A 41 -14.26 -0.39 1.84
C GLY A 41 -12.78 -0.53 2.09
N GLY A 42 -11.94 0.06 1.26
CA GLY A 42 -10.51 0.01 1.45
C GLY A 42 -9.95 1.36 1.80
N LYS A 43 -8.77 1.37 2.39
CA LYS A 43 -8.10 2.62 2.68
C LYS A 43 -6.61 2.46 2.42
N GLU A 44 -5.98 3.59 2.09
CA GLU A 44 -4.56 3.59 1.83
C GLU A 44 -3.80 3.40 3.12
N VAL A 45 -2.74 2.61 3.03
CA VAL A 45 -1.83 2.43 4.15
C VAL A 45 -0.56 3.15 3.77
N LYS A 46 -0.12 4.05 4.62
CA LYS A 46 1.06 4.85 4.31
C LYS A 46 2.29 3.98 4.28
N ALA A 47 3.02 4.09 3.19
CA ALA A 47 4.27 3.39 3.04
C ALA A 47 5.18 4.27 2.21
N SER A 48 6.47 4.15 2.42
CA SER A 48 7.41 5.07 1.80
C SER A 48 7.78 4.69 0.38
N ASN A 49 7.64 3.43 0.01
CA ASN A 49 8.17 3.02 -1.28
C ASN A 49 7.28 2.06 -2.06
N ARG A 50 6.07 1.79 -1.57
CA ARG A 50 5.18 0.92 -2.31
C ARG A 50 3.74 1.20 -1.92
N PRO A 51 2.79 0.91 -2.82
CA PRO A 51 1.38 1.09 -2.49
C PRO A 51 0.90 -0.05 -1.58
N LEU A 52 0.21 0.31 -0.52
CA LEU A 52 -0.38 -0.66 0.38
C LEU A 52 -1.83 -0.27 0.63
N VAL A 53 -2.67 -1.26 0.87
CA VAL A 53 -4.09 -1.03 1.12
C VAL A 53 -4.55 -1.97 2.22
N ALA A 54 -5.57 -1.54 2.96
CA ALA A 54 -6.18 -2.38 3.97
C ALA A 54 -7.68 -2.11 3.99
N CYS A 55 -8.45 -3.08 4.46
CA CYS A 55 -9.87 -2.85 4.64
C CYS A 55 -10.09 -1.85 5.74
N GLU A 56 -11.10 -1.00 5.57
CA GLU A 56 -11.40 0.00 6.59
C GLU A 56 -11.84 -0.63 7.91
N LYS A 57 -12.32 -1.87 7.85
CA LYS A 57 -12.84 -2.51 9.05
C LYS A 57 -11.75 -2.97 10.00
N HIS A 58 -10.51 -3.02 9.56
CA HIS A 58 -9.43 -3.47 10.44
C HIS A 58 -9.04 -2.33 11.38
N THR A 59 -8.63 -2.71 12.58
CA THR A 59 -8.16 -1.73 13.55
C THR A 59 -6.75 -1.29 13.19
N ASP A 60 -6.35 -0.15 13.77
CA ASP A 60 -4.99 0.33 13.55
C ASP A 60 -3.97 -0.68 14.02
N ASN A 61 -4.25 -1.39 15.11
CA ASN A 61 -3.32 -2.41 15.58
C ASN A 61 -3.14 -3.53 14.57
N GLU A 62 -4.24 -3.95 13.95
CA GLU A 62 -4.16 -5.00 12.96
C GLU A 62 -3.33 -4.55 11.77
N ILE A 63 -3.55 -3.32 11.36
CA ILE A 63 -2.83 -2.78 10.22
C ILE A 63 -1.36 -2.64 10.55
N GLU A 64 -1.03 -2.15 11.74
CA GLU A 64 0.37 -2.00 12.12
C GLU A 64 1.08 -3.33 12.19
N ARG A 65 0.39 -4.35 12.68
CA ARG A 65 0.99 -5.68 12.70
C ARG A 65 1.26 -6.19 11.31
N ALA A 66 0.33 -5.92 10.39
CA ALA A 66 0.52 -6.36 9.03
C ALA A 66 1.67 -5.61 8.37
N ILE A 67 1.80 -4.31 8.64
CA ILE A 67 2.90 -3.54 8.12
C ILE A 67 4.22 -4.10 8.64
N ALA A 68 4.27 -4.39 9.92
CA ALA A 68 5.49 -4.94 10.51
C ALA A 68 5.84 -6.27 9.87
N ARG A 69 4.82 -7.08 9.55
CA ARG A 69 5.09 -8.36 8.90
C ARG A 69 5.65 -8.17 7.51
N VAL A 70 5.07 -7.22 6.75
CA VAL A 70 5.50 -7.00 5.39
C VAL A 70 6.92 -6.48 5.34
N PHE A 71 7.23 -5.49 6.19
CA PHE A 71 8.57 -4.91 6.16
C PHE A 71 9.52 -5.61 7.11
N GLY A 72 8.98 -6.17 8.17
CA GLY A 72 9.82 -6.82 9.16
C GLY A 72 10.51 -8.07 8.69
N GLU A 73 9.93 -8.70 7.69
CA GLU A 73 10.55 -9.88 7.15
C GLU A 73 11.91 -9.63 6.61
N GLN A 74 12.18 -8.40 6.29
CA GLN A 74 13.47 -8.07 5.77
C GLN A 74 14.49 -7.81 6.81
N LYS A 75 14.09 -7.77 8.07
CA LYS A 75 15.04 -7.57 9.09
C LYS A 75 15.84 -8.80 9.26
N PRO A 76 17.07 -8.67 9.40
CA PRO A 76 17.85 -9.84 9.67
C PRO A 76 17.52 -10.32 11.01
N GLU A 77 17.14 -10.63 11.65
CA GLU A 77 16.79 -10.93 12.81
C GLU A 77 17.50 -11.09 13.65
N ASP A 78 17.94 -10.74 13.88
CA ASP A 78 18.52 -10.84 14.52
C ASP A 78 18.68 -11.16 15.10
N ASP A 79 18.73 -11.04 15.22
CA ASP A 79 18.96 -11.27 15.65
C ASP A 79 19.15 -11.38 15.99
#